data_3619ebe1e1b60e43df07b63e56759deb
#
_entry.id   3619ebe1e1b60e43df07b63e56759deb
#
_cell.length_a   1.000
_cell.length_b   1.000
_cell.length_c   1.000
_cell.angle_alpha   90.00
_cell.angle_beta   90.00
_cell.angle_gamma   90.00
#
_symmetry.space_group_name_H-M   'P 1'
#
loop_
_entity.id
_entity.type
_entity.pdbx_description
1 polymer ?
#
loop_
_entity_poly.entity_id
_entity_poly.type
_entity_poly.pdbx_seq_one_letter_code
_entity_poly.pdbx_strand_id
1 'polypeptide(L)'
;MEQFKLKQIMNENPDAKLRDLVAQLLYDEIINLKINPGTKLNVNQLAASLGISRTPVAEAIAKLSDIGFVVQHPGQSGSFVLELNLQDMISLYRVRTAIESEAASICAHVVDDDTLRELSALAEAFKDSVIRRDIDGMRDTDMPFHQLIIKSCGNPYIIQCYDQLLPKLTMYQASMLQFITDSSSEANP
;
A
#
# COMPACT_ATOMS: atom_id res chain seq x y z
N MET A 1 -16.14 6.60 -15.23
CA MET A 1 -15.22 7.24 -14.25
C MET A 1 -13.81 6.65 -14.36
N GLU A 2 -13.61 5.35 -14.30
CA GLU A 2 -12.29 4.67 -14.38
C GLU A 2 -11.57 4.91 -15.72
N GLN A 3 -12.29 4.87 -16.85
CA GLN A 3 -11.71 5.17 -18.17
C GLN A 3 -11.16 6.61 -18.28
N PHE A 4 -11.77 7.58 -17.59
CA PHE A 4 -11.28 8.96 -17.55
C PHE A 4 -9.98 9.05 -16.73
N LYS A 5 -9.91 8.38 -15.59
CA LYS A 5 -8.69 8.32 -14.75
C LYS A 5 -7.53 7.67 -15.51
N LEU A 6 -7.77 6.53 -16.18
CA LEU A 6 -6.72 5.88 -16.96
C LEU A 6 -6.19 6.80 -18.07
N LYS A 7 -7.05 7.52 -18.77
CA LYS A 7 -6.63 8.50 -19.79
C LYS A 7 -5.79 9.63 -19.20
N GLN A 8 -6.16 10.13 -18.01
CA GLN A 8 -5.38 11.15 -17.31
C GLN A 8 -3.98 10.63 -16.97
N ILE A 9 -3.88 9.44 -16.36
CA ILE A 9 -2.60 8.81 -16.01
C ILE A 9 -1.74 8.57 -17.27
N MET A 10 -2.35 8.15 -18.38
CA MET A 10 -1.65 7.98 -19.65
C MET A 10 -1.08 9.30 -20.20
N ASN A 11 -1.82 10.40 -20.09
CA ASN A 11 -1.34 11.71 -20.53
C ASN A 11 -0.19 12.24 -19.68
N GLU A 12 -0.19 11.95 -18.38
CA GLU A 12 0.87 12.32 -17.45
C GLU A 12 2.13 11.46 -17.61
N ASN A 13 2.00 10.24 -18.18
CA ASN A 13 3.08 9.27 -18.34
C ASN A 13 3.10 8.67 -19.75
N PRO A 14 3.43 9.46 -20.79
CA PRO A 14 3.28 9.04 -22.20
C PRO A 14 4.20 7.87 -22.60
N ASP A 15 5.32 7.69 -21.93
CA ASP A 15 6.30 6.63 -22.23
C ASP A 15 6.08 5.34 -21.41
N ALA A 16 5.13 5.34 -20.46
CA ALA A 16 4.88 4.19 -19.62
C ALA A 16 4.06 3.12 -20.35
N LYS A 17 4.36 1.85 -20.08
CA LYS A 17 3.59 0.73 -20.65
C LYS A 17 2.18 0.71 -20.07
N LEU A 18 1.17 0.50 -20.90
CA LEU A 18 -0.24 0.48 -20.48
C LEU A 18 -0.50 -0.46 -19.29
N ARG A 19 0.14 -1.65 -19.27
CA ARG A 19 0.03 -2.59 -18.15
C ARG A 19 0.49 -2.00 -16.80
N ASP A 20 1.54 -1.15 -16.83
CA ASP A 20 2.08 -0.54 -15.62
C ASP A 20 1.15 0.55 -15.10
N LEU A 21 0.55 1.32 -16.01
CA LEU A 21 -0.47 2.33 -15.67
C LEU A 21 -1.76 1.70 -15.14
N VAL A 22 -2.18 0.57 -15.71
CA VAL A 22 -3.33 -0.20 -15.20
C VAL A 22 -3.02 -0.80 -13.83
N ALA A 23 -1.80 -1.32 -13.62
CA ALA A 23 -1.38 -1.84 -12.31
C ALA A 23 -1.37 -0.73 -11.25
N GLN A 24 -0.87 0.46 -11.58
CA GLN A 24 -0.90 1.61 -10.69
C GLN A 24 -2.35 2.02 -10.36
N LEU A 25 -3.22 2.13 -11.36
CA LEU A 25 -4.63 2.47 -11.15
C LEU A 25 -5.34 1.45 -10.23
N LEU A 26 -5.15 0.16 -10.47
CA LEU A 26 -5.73 -0.89 -9.62
C LEU A 26 -5.14 -0.87 -8.21
N TYR A 27 -3.83 -0.65 -8.07
CA TYR A 27 -3.18 -0.47 -6.78
C TYR A 27 -3.81 0.68 -5.99
N ASP A 28 -3.96 1.86 -6.61
CA ASP A 28 -4.56 3.02 -5.97
C ASP A 28 -6.02 2.78 -5.56
N GLU A 29 -6.80 2.08 -6.40
CA GLU A 29 -8.19 1.72 -6.07
C GLU A 29 -8.26 0.69 -4.91
N ILE A 30 -7.28 -0.21 -4.79
CA ILE A 30 -7.17 -1.19 -3.71
C ILE A 30 -6.78 -0.51 -2.39
N ILE A 31 -5.70 0.29 -2.38
CA ILE A 31 -5.23 0.93 -1.14
C ILE A 31 -6.17 2.03 -0.63
N ASN A 32 -6.97 2.63 -1.53
CA ASN A 32 -8.04 3.55 -1.13
C ASN A 32 -9.38 2.83 -0.84
N LEU A 33 -9.38 1.49 -0.73
CA LEU A 33 -10.53 0.63 -0.41
C LEU A 33 -11.74 0.81 -1.34
N LYS A 34 -11.53 1.33 -2.57
CA LYS A 34 -12.57 1.39 -3.62
C LYS A 34 -12.80 0.02 -4.24
N ILE A 35 -11.75 -0.81 -4.26
CA ILE A 35 -11.84 -2.25 -4.48
C ILE A 35 -11.58 -2.91 -3.13
N ASN A 36 -12.62 -3.44 -2.52
CA ASN A 36 -12.54 -4.01 -1.17
C ASN A 36 -11.63 -5.25 -1.09
N PRO A 37 -10.98 -5.50 0.08
CA PRO A 37 -10.31 -6.77 0.37
C PRO A 37 -11.22 -7.98 0.05
N GLY A 38 -10.64 -9.06 -0.48
CA GLY A 38 -11.38 -10.26 -0.88
C GLY A 38 -12.15 -10.17 -2.20
N THR A 39 -12.18 -8.99 -2.84
CA THR A 39 -12.89 -8.81 -4.13
C THR A 39 -12.24 -9.63 -5.23
N LYS A 40 -13.03 -10.41 -5.96
CA LYS A 40 -12.57 -11.12 -7.16
C LYS A 40 -12.34 -10.14 -8.32
N LEU A 41 -11.15 -10.13 -8.87
CA LEU A 41 -10.78 -9.29 -10.02
C LEU A 41 -11.16 -10.00 -11.32
N ASN A 42 -12.15 -9.48 -12.02
CA ASN A 42 -12.61 -10.02 -13.30
C ASN A 42 -11.96 -9.25 -14.47
N VAL A 43 -11.02 -9.90 -15.17
CA VAL A 43 -10.29 -9.32 -16.30
C VAL A 43 -11.23 -8.77 -17.37
N ASN A 44 -12.32 -9.47 -17.70
CA ASN A 44 -13.25 -9.04 -18.75
C ASN A 44 -14.02 -7.78 -18.34
N GLN A 45 -14.50 -7.73 -17.09
CA GLN A 45 -15.22 -6.56 -16.57
C GLN A 45 -14.31 -5.35 -16.45
N LEU A 46 -13.09 -5.52 -15.92
CA LEU A 46 -12.10 -4.45 -15.81
C LEU A 46 -11.67 -3.92 -17.18
N ALA A 47 -11.42 -4.81 -18.14
CA ALA A 47 -11.09 -4.40 -19.52
C ALA A 47 -12.22 -3.59 -20.17
N ALA A 48 -13.47 -4.01 -19.97
CA ALA A 48 -14.64 -3.30 -20.46
C ALA A 48 -14.81 -1.93 -19.79
N SER A 49 -14.65 -1.84 -18.45
CA SER A 49 -14.78 -0.57 -17.70
C SER A 49 -13.68 0.44 -18.07
N LEU A 50 -12.47 -0.05 -18.35
CA LEU A 50 -11.33 0.78 -18.75
C LEU A 50 -11.31 1.09 -20.25
N GLY A 51 -12.11 0.41 -21.08
CA GLY A 51 -12.16 0.59 -22.54
C GLY A 51 -10.88 0.12 -23.26
N ILE A 52 -10.21 -0.93 -22.73
CA ILE A 52 -8.96 -1.48 -23.26
C ILE A 52 -9.08 -2.99 -23.51
N SER A 53 -8.05 -3.60 -24.11
CA SER A 53 -7.99 -5.05 -24.28
C SER A 53 -7.72 -5.78 -22.97
N ARG A 54 -8.00 -7.09 -22.92
CA ARG A 54 -7.82 -7.94 -21.74
C ARG A 54 -6.35 -8.14 -21.34
N THR A 55 -5.44 -8.16 -22.30
CA THR A 55 -4.03 -8.46 -22.09
C THR A 55 -3.38 -7.52 -21.05
N PRO A 56 -3.39 -6.17 -21.20
CA PRO A 56 -2.77 -5.28 -20.22
C PRO A 56 -3.41 -5.37 -18.85
N VAL A 57 -4.70 -5.71 -18.74
CA VAL A 57 -5.37 -5.94 -17.46
C VAL A 57 -4.89 -7.21 -16.79
N ALA A 58 -4.76 -8.32 -17.55
CA ALA A 58 -4.24 -9.58 -17.03
C ALA A 58 -2.78 -9.43 -16.56
N GLU A 59 -1.95 -8.72 -17.33
CA GLU A 59 -0.54 -8.42 -16.96
C GLU A 59 -0.47 -7.53 -15.70
N ALA A 60 -1.35 -6.54 -15.57
CA ALA A 60 -1.45 -5.69 -14.39
C ALA A 60 -1.82 -6.49 -13.14
N ILE A 61 -2.82 -7.38 -13.24
CA ILE A 61 -3.22 -8.27 -12.15
C ILE A 61 -2.07 -9.21 -11.76
N ALA A 62 -1.35 -9.78 -12.74
CA ALA A 62 -0.17 -10.60 -12.47
C ALA A 62 0.89 -9.81 -11.69
N LYS A 63 1.19 -8.57 -12.11
CA LYS A 63 2.13 -7.68 -11.40
C LYS A 63 1.70 -7.41 -9.96
N LEU A 64 0.41 -7.17 -9.72
CA LEU A 64 -0.12 -7.01 -8.36
C LEU A 64 -0.06 -8.30 -7.53
N SER A 65 -0.14 -9.46 -8.19
CA SER A 65 0.07 -10.76 -7.54
C SER A 65 1.54 -10.98 -7.15
N ASP A 66 2.48 -10.59 -8.01
CA ASP A 66 3.92 -10.71 -7.74
C ASP A 66 4.35 -9.88 -6.51
N ILE A 67 3.69 -8.74 -6.29
CA ILE A 67 3.94 -7.87 -5.13
C ILE A 67 2.99 -8.12 -3.94
N GLY A 68 2.13 -9.15 -4.01
CA GLY A 68 1.32 -9.64 -2.88
C GLY A 68 0.01 -8.92 -2.58
N PHE A 69 -0.43 -7.96 -3.41
CA PHE A 69 -1.76 -7.30 -3.26
C PHE A 69 -2.90 -8.14 -3.81
N VAL A 70 -2.60 -9.08 -4.68
CA VAL A 70 -3.55 -10.00 -5.28
C VAL A 70 -3.11 -11.43 -4.98
N VAL A 71 -4.07 -12.29 -4.62
CA VAL A 71 -3.84 -13.67 -4.23
C VAL A 71 -4.70 -14.63 -5.06
N GLN A 72 -4.28 -15.90 -5.10
CA GLN A 72 -5.09 -16.99 -5.62
C GLN A 72 -5.45 -17.91 -4.46
N HIS A 73 -6.71 -18.35 -4.39
CA HIS A 73 -7.14 -19.28 -3.36
C HIS A 73 -7.12 -20.71 -3.88
N PRO A 74 -6.62 -21.70 -3.11
CA PRO A 74 -6.70 -23.10 -3.46
C PRO A 74 -8.15 -23.53 -3.74
N GLY A 75 -8.38 -24.18 -4.89
CA GLY A 75 -9.71 -24.64 -5.28
C GLY A 75 -10.67 -23.58 -5.85
N GLN A 76 -10.25 -22.32 -5.92
CA GLN A 76 -11.01 -21.25 -6.55
C GLN A 76 -10.29 -20.72 -7.79
N SER A 77 -11.02 -20.60 -8.90
CA SER A 77 -10.45 -19.98 -10.11
C SER A 77 -10.53 -18.46 -10.04
N GLY A 78 -9.43 -17.79 -10.36
CA GLY A 78 -9.34 -16.33 -10.49
C GLY A 78 -8.39 -15.69 -9.48
N SER A 79 -8.26 -14.39 -9.59
CA SER A 79 -7.41 -13.54 -8.76
C SER A 79 -8.29 -12.71 -7.83
N PHE A 80 -7.88 -12.57 -6.58
CA PHE A 80 -8.64 -11.88 -5.54
C PHE A 80 -7.76 -10.84 -4.87
N VAL A 81 -8.32 -9.71 -4.50
CA VAL A 81 -7.62 -8.75 -3.64
C VAL A 81 -7.32 -9.43 -2.30
N LEU A 82 -6.14 -9.20 -1.76
CA LEU A 82 -5.71 -9.73 -0.46
C LEU A 82 -6.81 -9.51 0.60
N GLU A 83 -7.17 -10.57 1.31
CA GLU A 83 -8.11 -10.50 2.43
C GLU A 83 -7.42 -10.02 3.70
N LEU A 84 -8.19 -9.32 4.54
CA LEU A 84 -7.74 -8.82 5.83
C LEU A 84 -8.55 -9.48 6.95
N ASN A 85 -7.87 -9.91 8.02
CA ASN A 85 -8.52 -10.39 9.23
C ASN A 85 -7.73 -9.96 10.48
N LEU A 86 -8.43 -9.80 11.58
CA LEU A 86 -7.86 -9.27 12.83
C LEU A 86 -6.72 -10.14 13.39
N GLN A 87 -6.86 -11.46 13.34
CA GLN A 87 -5.83 -12.37 13.87
C GLN A 87 -4.54 -12.33 13.04
N ASP A 88 -4.67 -12.23 11.73
CA ASP A 88 -3.52 -12.05 10.82
C ASP A 88 -2.85 -10.70 11.08
N MET A 89 -3.64 -9.63 11.26
CA MET A 89 -3.14 -8.30 11.62
C MET A 89 -2.30 -8.33 12.91
N ILE A 90 -2.84 -8.91 13.98
CA ILE A 90 -2.11 -9.01 15.26
C ILE A 90 -0.79 -9.75 15.08
N SER A 91 -0.81 -10.86 14.34
CA SER A 91 0.39 -11.66 14.07
C SER A 91 1.41 -10.90 13.23
N LEU A 92 0.95 -10.19 12.19
CA LEU A 92 1.77 -9.35 11.32
C LEU A 92 2.45 -8.21 12.09
N TYR A 93 1.70 -7.49 12.94
CA TYR A 93 2.25 -6.38 13.71
C TYR A 93 3.27 -6.85 14.77
N ARG A 94 3.15 -8.06 15.30
CA ARG A 94 4.20 -8.65 16.16
C ARG A 94 5.52 -8.85 15.40
N VAL A 95 5.44 -9.39 14.17
CA VAL A 95 6.62 -9.57 13.31
C VAL A 95 7.18 -8.22 12.89
N ARG A 96 6.32 -7.27 12.50
CA ARG A 96 6.69 -5.88 12.20
C ARG A 96 7.49 -5.26 13.34
N THR A 97 6.97 -5.33 14.57
CA THR A 97 7.65 -4.80 15.75
C THR A 97 9.05 -5.40 15.95
N ALA A 98 9.20 -6.71 15.79
CA ALA A 98 10.49 -7.36 15.93
C ALA A 98 11.51 -6.89 14.88
N ILE A 99 11.10 -6.80 13.61
CA ILE A 99 11.94 -6.37 12.50
C ILE A 99 12.30 -4.88 12.63
N GLU A 100 11.32 -4.03 12.89
CA GLU A 100 11.53 -2.58 12.99
C GLU A 100 12.36 -2.19 14.21
N SER A 101 12.23 -2.90 15.35
CA SER A 101 13.05 -2.65 16.52
C SER A 101 14.52 -2.94 16.26
N GLU A 102 14.83 -4.05 15.58
CA GLU A 102 16.21 -4.38 15.22
C GLU A 102 16.76 -3.40 14.19
N ALA A 103 15.96 -3.08 13.16
CA ALA A 103 16.35 -2.08 12.15
C ALA A 103 16.64 -0.71 12.77
N ALA A 104 15.80 -0.25 13.69
CA ALA A 104 16.00 1.01 14.41
C ALA A 104 17.26 0.99 15.28
N SER A 105 17.54 -0.13 15.94
CA SER A 105 18.78 -0.31 16.72
C SER A 105 20.02 -0.18 15.86
N ILE A 106 20.04 -0.83 14.68
CA ILE A 106 21.14 -0.71 13.73
C ILE A 106 21.22 0.71 13.16
N CYS A 107 20.09 1.26 12.70
CA CYS A 107 19.99 2.58 12.11
C CYS A 107 20.56 3.66 13.04
N ALA A 108 20.27 3.61 14.32
CA ALA A 108 20.75 4.57 15.30
C ALA A 108 22.29 4.69 15.39
N HIS A 109 23.03 3.68 14.91
CA HIS A 109 24.49 3.67 14.90
C HIS A 109 25.10 4.07 13.57
N VAL A 110 24.33 4.05 12.46
CA VAL A 110 24.86 4.21 11.10
C VAL A 110 24.20 5.34 10.32
N VAL A 111 23.09 5.90 10.81
CA VAL A 111 22.33 6.95 10.13
C VAL A 111 23.16 8.22 9.97
N ASP A 112 23.12 8.79 8.78
CA ASP A 112 23.73 10.10 8.51
C ASP A 112 22.78 11.26 8.85
N ASP A 113 23.34 12.49 8.89
CA ASP A 113 22.57 13.69 9.27
C ASP A 113 21.45 14.01 8.28
N ASP A 114 21.58 13.66 6.99
CA ASP A 114 20.57 13.90 5.96
C ASP A 114 19.36 12.99 6.21
N THR A 115 19.60 11.70 6.40
CA THR A 115 18.58 10.71 6.74
C THR A 115 17.90 11.04 8.07
N LEU A 116 18.65 11.49 9.07
CA LEU A 116 18.09 11.89 10.38
C LEU A 116 17.16 13.10 10.22
N ARG A 117 17.51 14.07 9.37
CA ARG A 117 16.63 15.21 9.05
C ARG A 117 15.36 14.76 8.36
N GLU A 118 15.44 13.82 7.40
CA GLU A 118 14.29 13.28 6.71
C GLU A 118 13.35 12.52 7.67
N LEU A 119 13.89 11.67 8.55
CA LEU A 119 13.12 10.99 9.60
C LEU A 119 12.41 12.00 10.50
N SER A 120 13.10 13.05 10.92
CA SER A 120 12.52 14.11 11.77
C SER A 120 11.41 14.85 11.05
N ALA A 121 11.59 15.16 9.78
CA ALA A 121 10.57 15.84 8.96
C ALA A 121 9.30 14.98 8.80
N LEU A 122 9.46 13.68 8.53
CA LEU A 122 8.34 12.73 8.43
C LEU A 122 7.59 12.61 9.76
N ALA A 123 8.31 12.54 10.89
CA ALA A 123 7.70 12.46 12.22
C ALA A 123 6.89 13.72 12.57
N GLU A 124 7.41 14.93 12.29
CA GLU A 124 6.67 16.17 12.52
C GLU A 124 5.48 16.30 11.56
N ALA A 125 5.62 15.93 10.29
CA ALA A 125 4.52 15.94 9.33
C ALA A 125 3.41 14.96 9.73
N PHE A 126 3.75 13.76 10.23
CA PHE A 126 2.78 12.82 10.78
C PHE A 126 2.03 13.42 11.99
N LYS A 127 2.75 13.99 12.94
CA LYS A 127 2.16 14.67 14.11
C LYS A 127 1.19 15.78 13.71
N ASP A 128 1.57 16.62 12.75
CA ASP A 128 0.73 17.69 12.22
C ASP A 128 -0.53 17.12 11.53
N SER A 129 -0.41 16.02 10.80
CA SER A 129 -1.53 15.33 10.17
C SER A 129 -2.50 14.76 11.21
N VAL A 130 -1.98 14.19 12.31
CA VAL A 130 -2.81 13.71 13.43
C VAL A 130 -3.60 14.86 14.06
N ILE A 131 -2.95 16.01 14.32
CA ILE A 131 -3.60 17.19 14.91
C ILE A 131 -4.71 17.73 13.99
N ARG A 132 -4.47 17.74 12.69
CA ARG A 132 -5.44 18.21 11.68
C ARG A 132 -6.48 17.15 11.28
N ARG A 133 -6.35 15.92 11.76
CA ARG A 133 -7.16 14.77 11.33
C ARG A 133 -7.08 14.52 9.82
N ASP A 134 -5.93 14.79 9.24
CA ASP A 134 -5.63 14.58 7.83
C ASP A 134 -5.20 13.12 7.60
N ILE A 135 -6.15 12.29 7.19
CA ILE A 135 -5.95 10.85 7.01
C ILE A 135 -4.95 10.56 5.89
N ASP A 136 -5.02 11.32 4.79
CA ASP A 136 -4.07 11.16 3.68
C ASP A 136 -2.66 11.54 4.13
N GLY A 137 -2.51 12.65 4.85
CA GLY A 137 -1.23 13.06 5.42
C GLY A 137 -0.66 12.05 6.42
N MET A 138 -1.50 11.40 7.25
CA MET A 138 -1.05 10.31 8.14
C MET A 138 -0.51 9.13 7.32
N ARG A 139 -1.23 8.69 6.29
CA ARG A 139 -0.80 7.60 5.42
C ARG A 139 0.50 7.92 4.70
N ASP A 140 0.59 9.13 4.16
CA ASP A 140 1.72 9.57 3.32
C ASP A 140 3.00 9.83 4.13
N THR A 141 2.93 9.81 5.46
CA THR A 141 4.08 10.02 6.36
C THR A 141 4.45 8.79 7.19
N ASP A 142 3.47 8.01 7.68
CA ASP A 142 3.72 6.84 8.55
C ASP A 142 4.54 5.74 7.84
N MET A 143 4.05 5.24 6.71
CA MET A 143 4.76 4.17 5.99
C MET A 143 6.14 4.60 5.47
N PRO A 144 6.33 5.80 4.88
CA PRO A 144 7.65 6.28 4.51
C PRO A 144 8.62 6.39 5.68
N PHE A 145 8.17 6.82 6.86
CA PHE A 145 9.00 6.87 8.08
C PHE A 145 9.57 5.49 8.44
N HIS A 146 8.71 4.49 8.53
CA HIS A 146 9.13 3.12 8.85
C HIS A 146 10.03 2.52 7.76
N GLN A 147 9.68 2.71 6.49
CA GLN A 147 10.50 2.24 5.37
C GLN A 147 11.89 2.91 5.33
N LEU A 148 12.00 4.17 5.72
CA LEU A 148 13.28 4.87 5.77
C LEU A 148 14.19 4.24 6.84
N ILE A 149 13.67 3.93 8.04
CA ILE A 149 14.41 3.21 9.08
C ILE A 149 14.89 1.84 8.57
N ILE A 150 14.00 1.07 7.93
CA ILE A 150 14.33 -0.26 7.38
C ILE A 150 15.45 -0.15 6.33
N LYS A 151 15.35 0.78 5.41
CA LYS A 151 16.38 0.97 4.37
C LYS A 151 17.71 1.44 4.95
N SER A 152 17.67 2.37 5.91
CA SER A 152 18.86 2.98 6.51
C SER A 152 19.61 2.04 7.44
N CYS A 153 19.02 0.95 7.93
CA CYS A 153 19.75 -0.05 8.69
C CYS A 153 20.80 -0.80 7.86
N GLY A 154 20.71 -0.77 6.52
CA GLY A 154 21.67 -1.38 5.59
C GLY A 154 21.75 -2.91 5.64
N ASN A 155 20.88 -3.59 6.42
CA ASN A 155 20.85 -5.04 6.51
C ASN A 155 19.93 -5.62 5.42
N PRO A 156 20.47 -6.30 4.38
CA PRO A 156 19.69 -6.76 3.24
C PRO A 156 18.62 -7.81 3.63
N TYR A 157 18.85 -8.60 4.68
CA TYR A 157 17.90 -9.60 5.13
C TYR A 157 16.70 -8.96 5.85
N ILE A 158 16.93 -7.92 6.64
CA ILE A 158 15.86 -7.14 7.27
C ILE A 158 15.00 -6.48 6.21
N ILE A 159 15.63 -5.82 5.22
CA ILE A 159 14.95 -5.16 4.10
C ILE A 159 14.08 -6.17 3.36
N GLN A 160 14.66 -7.32 2.95
CA GLN A 160 13.92 -8.35 2.23
C GLN A 160 12.73 -8.91 3.02
N CYS A 161 12.91 -9.18 4.33
CA CYS A 161 11.81 -9.64 5.18
C CYS A 161 10.69 -8.59 5.29
N TYR A 162 11.05 -7.31 5.44
CA TYR A 162 10.07 -6.23 5.54
C TYR A 162 9.29 -6.03 4.23
N ASP A 163 9.98 -6.07 3.09
CA ASP A 163 9.35 -5.94 1.76
C ASP A 163 8.27 -7.01 1.51
N GLN A 164 8.45 -8.22 2.04
CA GLN A 164 7.44 -9.28 1.96
C GLN A 164 6.19 -8.99 2.80
N LEU A 165 6.32 -8.19 3.86
CA LEU A 165 5.19 -7.81 4.72
C LEU A 165 4.46 -6.57 4.20
N LEU A 166 5.13 -5.75 3.40
CA LEU A 166 4.69 -4.43 3.00
C LEU A 166 3.28 -4.39 2.38
N PRO A 167 2.88 -5.31 1.47
CA PRO A 167 1.53 -5.32 0.91
C PRO A 167 0.45 -5.44 1.99
N LYS A 168 0.63 -6.37 2.93
CA LYS A 168 -0.31 -6.54 4.05
C LYS A 168 -0.31 -5.34 4.99
N LEU A 169 0.86 -4.80 5.31
CA LEU A 169 0.98 -3.61 6.17
C LEU A 169 0.24 -2.42 5.56
N THR A 170 0.43 -2.16 4.27
CA THR A 170 -0.25 -1.09 3.54
C THR A 170 -1.78 -1.27 3.55
N MET A 171 -2.26 -2.50 3.31
CA MET A 171 -3.69 -2.80 3.32
C MET A 171 -4.32 -2.63 4.71
N TYR A 172 -3.64 -3.12 5.77
CA TYR A 172 -4.13 -2.94 7.14
C TYR A 172 -4.13 -1.48 7.57
N GLN A 173 -3.07 -0.72 7.22
CA GLN A 173 -3.03 0.72 7.49
C GLN A 173 -4.21 1.44 6.83
N ALA A 174 -4.46 1.20 5.54
CA ALA A 174 -5.58 1.79 4.81
C ALA A 174 -6.93 1.49 5.50
N SER A 175 -7.16 0.22 5.89
CA SER A 175 -8.38 -0.18 6.59
C SER A 175 -8.53 0.46 7.97
N MET A 176 -7.45 0.62 8.73
CA MET A 176 -7.47 1.29 10.03
C MET A 176 -7.80 2.77 9.90
N LEU A 177 -7.19 3.45 8.95
CA LEU A 177 -7.44 4.87 8.69
C LEU A 177 -8.87 5.12 8.23
N GLN A 178 -9.42 4.27 7.35
CA GLN A 178 -10.83 4.31 6.95
C GLN A 178 -11.77 4.17 8.16
N PHE A 179 -11.51 3.20 9.05
CA PHE A 179 -12.30 3.00 10.26
C PHE A 179 -12.31 4.23 11.18
N ILE A 180 -11.17 4.90 11.33
CA ILE A 180 -11.05 6.15 12.11
C ILE A 180 -11.92 7.25 11.48
N THR A 181 -11.91 7.37 10.15
CA THR A 181 -12.72 8.36 9.42
C THR A 181 -14.21 8.13 9.63
N ASP A 182 -14.65 6.88 9.42
CA ASP A 182 -16.08 6.52 9.53
C ASP A 182 -16.60 6.72 10.95
N SER A 183 -15.84 6.29 11.96
CA SER A 183 -16.18 6.48 13.38
C SER A 183 -16.25 7.97 13.79
N SER A 184 -15.45 8.82 13.14
CA SER A 184 -15.44 10.27 13.41
C SER A 184 -16.62 11.00 12.76
N SER A 185 -17.17 10.46 11.66
CA SER A 185 -18.34 11.03 10.98
C SER A 185 -19.65 10.73 11.72
N GLU A 186 -19.73 9.59 12.43
CA GLU A 186 -20.92 9.20 13.22
C GLU A 186 -20.99 9.90 14.60
N ALA A 187 -19.88 10.45 15.08
CA ALA A 187 -19.78 11.10 16.39
C ALA A 187 -20.18 12.61 16.38
N ASN A 188 -20.60 13.15 15.24
CA ASN A 188 -21.00 14.55 15.13
C ASN A 188 -22.51 14.64 14.79
N PRO A 189 -23.42 14.78 15.80
CA PRO A 189 -24.87 14.92 15.58
C PRO A 189 -25.24 16.30 15.05
#